data_d0b6b4ec1df65a50ab47196b8ae33024
#
_entry.id   d0b6b4ec1df65a50ab47196b8ae33024
#
_cell.length_a   1.000
_cell.length_b   1.000
_cell.length_c   1.000
_cell.angle_alpha   90.00
_cell.angle_beta   90.00
_cell.angle_gamma   90.00
#
_symmetry.space_group_name_H-M   'P 1'
#
loop_
_entity.id
_entity.type
_entity.pdbx_description
1 polymer ?
#
loop_
_entity_poly.entity_id
_entity_poly.type
_entity_poly.pdbx_seq_one_letter_code
_entity_poly.pdbx_strand_id
1 'polypeptide(L)'
;MKMKKWAALAALLLAVGAATGATAEVAVNDHVFFGHYEQDNDLTNGAEAIEWRVLKVENGEALLISQYALDSQPYNEKYAVALWSECTLRTWLNTDFYDAAFNDTEKQGIVTKELENWKDVNTQDTVSLLDNDEAKTLFENHADRMTVPTAYAIAQGAWQSQKYGPGNAQWWLRSHSWEEKHRGAYVAGSGGVMTCGGNSMGRVDNARLSVRPAIYVTTDALEALATK
;
A
#
# COMPACT_ATOMS: atom_id res chain seq x y z
N MET A 1 13.12 -85.58 -1.16
CA MET A 1 13.47 -84.46 -0.24
C MET A 1 12.85 -83.21 -0.82
N LYS A 2 11.68 -82.71 -0.30
CA LYS A 2 10.89 -81.65 -0.86
C LYS A 2 11.16 -80.41 0.00
N MET A 3 11.82 -79.38 -0.55
CA MET A 3 12.03 -78.09 0.05
C MET A 3 10.75 -77.23 -0.03
N LYS A 4 10.20 -76.89 1.11
CA LYS A 4 9.09 -75.95 1.23
C LYS A 4 9.64 -74.53 1.12
N LYS A 5 9.18 -73.73 0.10
CA LYS A 5 9.45 -72.30 -0.04
C LYS A 5 8.47 -71.54 0.87
N TRP A 6 8.97 -70.78 1.78
CA TRP A 6 8.20 -69.84 2.57
C TRP A 6 8.16 -68.53 1.81
N ALA A 7 6.98 -68.05 1.46
CA ALA A 7 6.78 -66.70 0.91
C ALA A 7 6.53 -65.76 2.06
N ALA A 8 7.44 -64.83 2.27
CA ALA A 8 7.26 -63.74 3.21
C ALA A 8 6.42 -62.64 2.52
N LEU A 9 5.24 -62.37 3.09
CA LEU A 9 4.36 -61.29 2.68
C LEU A 9 4.85 -60.02 3.39
N ALA A 10 5.52 -59.12 2.67
CA ALA A 10 5.87 -57.80 3.16
C ALA A 10 4.65 -56.87 3.06
N ALA A 11 4.05 -56.53 4.19
CA ALA A 11 3.00 -55.53 4.26
C ALA A 11 3.64 -54.15 4.10
N LEU A 12 3.39 -53.47 2.99
CA LEU A 12 3.80 -52.07 2.74
C LEU A 12 2.78 -51.16 3.44
N LEU A 13 3.16 -50.63 4.62
CA LEU A 13 2.41 -49.57 5.27
C LEU A 13 2.64 -48.25 4.48
N LEU A 14 1.64 -47.84 3.68
CA LEU A 14 1.56 -46.48 3.14
C LEU A 14 1.21 -45.58 4.30
N ALA A 15 2.21 -44.89 4.82
CA ALA A 15 1.99 -43.70 5.66
C ALA A 15 1.47 -42.56 4.74
N VAL A 16 0.15 -42.34 4.78
CA VAL A 16 -0.45 -41.13 4.24
C VAL A 16 -0.06 -40.00 5.19
N GLY A 17 1.06 -39.35 4.90
CA GLY A 17 1.41 -38.09 5.51
C GLY A 17 0.39 -37.06 5.02
N ALA A 18 -0.49 -36.61 5.90
CA ALA A 18 -1.23 -35.37 5.67
C ALA A 18 -0.19 -34.26 5.57
N ALA A 19 0.09 -33.79 4.35
CA ALA A 19 0.79 -32.54 4.17
C ALA A 19 -0.17 -31.44 4.71
N THR A 20 0.05 -31.00 5.94
CA THR A 20 -0.48 -29.74 6.42
C THR A 20 0.20 -28.71 5.53
N GLY A 21 -0.53 -28.15 4.57
CA GLY A 21 -0.05 -27.02 3.78
C GLY A 21 0.27 -25.90 4.76
N ALA A 22 1.56 -25.70 5.06
CA ALA A 22 1.99 -24.51 5.73
C ALA A 22 1.69 -23.36 4.76
N THR A 23 0.72 -22.52 5.07
CA THR A 23 0.56 -21.24 4.41
C THR A 23 1.87 -20.48 4.63
N ALA A 24 2.46 -19.95 3.57
CA ALA A 24 3.67 -19.15 3.71
C ALA A 24 3.32 -17.92 4.57
N GLU A 25 4.05 -17.75 5.67
CA GLU A 25 3.89 -16.58 6.54
C GLU A 25 4.24 -15.31 5.76
N VAL A 26 3.40 -14.27 5.88
CA VAL A 26 3.61 -12.99 5.21
C VAL A 26 4.88 -12.31 5.74
N ALA A 27 5.78 -11.93 4.85
CA ALA A 27 7.07 -11.34 5.19
C ALA A 27 7.28 -9.95 4.56
N VAL A 28 8.19 -9.18 5.15
CA VAL A 28 8.60 -7.88 4.60
C VAL A 28 9.16 -8.05 3.19
N ASN A 29 8.77 -7.16 2.28
CA ASN A 29 9.02 -7.16 0.84
C ASN A 29 8.18 -8.17 0.04
N ASP A 30 7.31 -8.96 0.66
CA ASP A 30 6.34 -9.73 -0.11
C ASP A 30 5.39 -8.80 -0.87
N HIS A 31 4.86 -9.33 -1.97
CA HIS A 31 3.79 -8.71 -2.74
C HIS A 31 2.50 -9.50 -2.53
N VAL A 32 1.44 -8.82 -2.12
CA VAL A 32 0.14 -9.40 -1.83
C VAL A 32 -0.96 -8.67 -2.60
N PHE A 33 -2.05 -9.36 -2.92
CA PHE A 33 -3.22 -8.75 -3.54
C PHE A 33 -4.34 -8.61 -2.51
N PHE A 34 -4.88 -7.39 -2.37
CA PHE A 34 -5.93 -7.09 -1.41
C PHE A 34 -6.75 -5.89 -1.86
N GLY A 35 -8.08 -6.05 -1.95
CA GLY A 35 -8.96 -5.02 -2.50
C GLY A 35 -8.84 -4.85 -4.02
N HIS A 36 -9.70 -4.00 -4.58
CA HIS A 36 -9.78 -3.73 -6.01
C HIS A 36 -9.96 -2.23 -6.24
N TYR A 37 -9.27 -1.66 -7.19
CA TYR A 37 -9.42 -0.27 -7.59
C TYR A 37 -9.16 -0.14 -9.08
N GLU A 38 -9.80 0.81 -9.73
CA GLU A 38 -9.60 1.07 -11.15
C GLU A 38 -8.14 1.43 -11.45
N GLN A 39 -7.50 0.75 -12.40
CA GLN A 39 -6.10 0.95 -12.73
C GLN A 39 -5.83 1.12 -14.22
N ASP A 40 -6.54 0.42 -15.09
CA ASP A 40 -6.30 0.43 -16.54
C ASP A 40 -7.05 1.54 -17.27
N ASN A 41 -7.96 2.25 -16.58
CA ASN A 41 -8.84 3.30 -17.10
C ASN A 41 -9.89 2.80 -18.09
N ASP A 42 -10.26 1.52 -18.03
CA ASP A 42 -11.40 0.95 -18.73
C ASP A 42 -12.55 0.67 -17.73
N LEU A 43 -13.39 1.66 -17.48
CA LEU A 43 -14.49 1.58 -16.51
C LEU A 43 -15.56 0.52 -16.87
N THR A 44 -15.38 -0.23 -17.97
CA THR A 44 -16.35 -1.24 -18.44
C THR A 44 -15.98 -2.67 -18.06
N ASN A 45 -14.74 -2.93 -17.67
CA ASN A 45 -14.21 -4.27 -17.36
C ASN A 45 -14.17 -4.59 -15.85
N GLY A 46 -14.38 -3.58 -14.98
CA GLY A 46 -14.35 -3.67 -13.51
C GLY A 46 -12.97 -3.34 -12.96
N ALA A 47 -12.94 -3.03 -11.67
CA ALA A 47 -11.72 -2.62 -10.98
C ALA A 47 -10.72 -3.78 -10.81
N GLU A 48 -9.43 -3.52 -11.00
CA GLU A 48 -8.34 -4.49 -10.90
C GLU A 48 -7.94 -4.73 -9.43
N ALA A 49 -7.46 -5.93 -9.14
CA ALA A 49 -6.88 -6.24 -7.84
C ALA A 49 -5.70 -5.32 -7.52
N ILE A 50 -5.70 -4.74 -6.33
CA ILE A 50 -4.61 -3.87 -5.88
C ILE A 50 -3.45 -4.74 -5.42
N GLU A 51 -2.28 -4.55 -6.04
CA GLU A 51 -1.02 -5.11 -5.59
C GLU A 51 -0.42 -4.23 -4.50
N TRP A 52 -0.03 -4.84 -3.39
CA TRP A 52 0.59 -4.17 -2.25
C TRP A 52 1.96 -4.77 -1.96
N ARG A 53 2.90 -3.93 -1.57
CA ARG A 53 4.17 -4.35 -0.98
C ARG A 53 4.08 -4.30 0.54
N VAL A 54 4.53 -5.37 1.19
CA VAL A 54 4.62 -5.46 2.65
C VAL A 54 5.85 -4.66 3.12
N LEU A 55 5.62 -3.63 3.93
CA LEU A 55 6.70 -2.78 4.47
C LEU A 55 7.12 -3.19 5.88
N LYS A 56 6.19 -3.72 6.67
CA LYS A 56 6.42 -4.12 8.05
C LYS A 56 5.46 -5.23 8.43
N VAL A 57 5.93 -6.19 9.24
CA VAL A 57 5.08 -7.20 9.90
C VAL A 57 5.40 -7.18 11.38
N GLU A 58 4.40 -6.97 12.22
CA GLU A 58 4.55 -6.90 13.66
C GLU A 58 3.23 -7.20 14.37
N ASN A 59 3.26 -8.01 15.43
CA ASN A 59 2.11 -8.32 16.27
C ASN A 59 0.88 -8.87 15.52
N GLY A 60 1.08 -9.67 14.46
CA GLY A 60 0.00 -10.23 13.65
C GLY A 60 -0.64 -9.23 12.67
N GLU A 61 0.00 -8.10 12.42
CA GLU A 61 -0.41 -7.10 11.47
C GLU A 61 0.69 -6.79 10.46
N ALA A 62 0.32 -6.52 9.21
CA ALA A 62 1.21 -6.07 8.16
C ALA A 62 0.88 -4.63 7.74
N LEU A 63 1.89 -3.76 7.68
CA LEU A 63 1.78 -2.47 7.00
C LEU A 63 2.05 -2.67 5.52
N LEU A 64 1.08 -2.35 4.71
CA LEU A 64 1.11 -2.45 3.26
C LEU A 64 1.15 -1.06 2.63
N ILE A 65 1.88 -0.92 1.52
CA ILE A 65 1.79 0.24 0.63
C ILE A 65 1.43 -0.25 -0.78
N SER A 66 0.54 0.45 -1.49
CA SER A 66 0.22 0.07 -2.86
C SER A 66 1.47 0.03 -3.74
N GLN A 67 1.61 -0.98 -4.59
CA GLN A 67 2.77 -1.11 -5.49
C GLN A 67 2.83 0.07 -6.46
N TYR A 68 1.69 0.47 -7.00
CA TYR A 68 1.53 1.58 -7.92
C TYR A 68 0.88 2.78 -7.24
N ALA A 69 1.04 3.97 -7.82
CA ALA A 69 0.27 5.14 -7.43
C ALA A 69 -1.11 5.05 -8.11
N LEU A 70 -2.17 4.91 -7.31
CA LEU A 70 -3.49 4.48 -7.76
C LEU A 70 -4.37 5.61 -8.27
N ASP A 71 -4.15 6.83 -7.78
CA ASP A 71 -4.98 8.00 -8.10
C ASP A 71 -4.15 9.28 -8.12
N SER A 72 -4.78 10.41 -8.44
CA SER A 72 -4.19 11.75 -8.40
C SER A 72 -5.18 12.72 -7.76
N GLN A 73 -4.84 13.21 -6.57
CA GLN A 73 -5.70 14.07 -5.74
C GLN A 73 -4.87 15.19 -5.13
N PRO A 74 -5.43 16.39 -4.90
CA PRO A 74 -4.78 17.39 -4.07
C PRO A 74 -4.72 16.90 -2.62
N TYR A 75 -3.68 17.27 -1.88
CA TYR A 75 -3.62 17.05 -0.44
C TYR A 75 -4.78 17.76 0.28
N ASN A 76 -5.11 18.95 -0.19
CA ASN A 76 -6.28 19.72 0.21
C ASN A 76 -6.84 20.51 -0.98
N GLU A 77 -8.14 20.43 -1.21
CA GLU A 77 -8.80 21.08 -2.37
C GLU A 77 -8.54 22.58 -2.45
N LYS A 78 -8.39 23.25 -1.29
CA LYS A 78 -8.14 24.68 -1.21
C LYS A 78 -6.69 24.95 -0.84
N TYR A 79 -6.10 25.97 -1.48
CA TYR A 79 -4.81 26.50 -1.06
C TYR A 79 -4.95 27.19 0.29
N ALA A 80 -4.73 26.46 1.36
CA ALA A 80 -4.81 26.91 2.75
C ALA A 80 -3.80 26.15 3.60
N VAL A 81 -3.65 26.55 4.86
CA VAL A 81 -3.01 25.70 5.85
C VAL A 81 -3.79 24.40 5.93
N ALA A 82 -3.14 23.28 5.73
CA ALA A 82 -3.76 21.96 5.78
C ALA A 82 -2.84 21.00 6.54
N LEU A 83 -3.33 20.49 7.66
CA LEU A 83 -2.73 19.42 8.42
C LEU A 83 -3.37 18.08 8.00
N TRP A 84 -2.71 16.97 8.30
CA TRP A 84 -3.25 15.67 7.96
C TRP A 84 -4.63 15.43 8.58
N SER A 85 -4.79 15.82 9.84
CA SER A 85 -6.04 15.67 10.59
C SER A 85 -7.26 16.33 9.94
N GLU A 86 -7.05 17.36 9.11
CA GLU A 86 -8.12 18.20 8.56
C GLU A 86 -8.17 18.21 7.02
N CYS A 87 -7.19 17.60 6.33
CA CYS A 87 -7.10 17.70 4.87
C CYS A 87 -8.17 16.85 4.16
N THR A 88 -8.55 17.32 2.96
CA THR A 88 -9.57 16.63 2.15
C THR A 88 -9.09 15.28 1.64
N LEU A 89 -7.78 15.09 1.41
CA LEU A 89 -7.21 13.82 0.97
C LEU A 89 -7.40 12.72 2.02
N ARG A 90 -7.17 13.02 3.31
CA ARG A 90 -7.42 12.06 4.38
C ARG A 90 -8.90 11.67 4.45
N THR A 91 -9.80 12.64 4.34
CA THR A 91 -11.24 12.36 4.31
C THR A 91 -11.57 11.43 3.15
N TRP A 92 -11.14 11.75 1.93
CA TRP A 92 -11.37 10.93 0.75
C TRP A 92 -10.79 9.51 0.88
N LEU A 93 -9.58 9.36 1.43
CA LEU A 93 -8.97 8.03 1.67
C LEU A 93 -9.80 7.16 2.60
N ASN A 94 -10.38 7.76 3.67
CA ASN A 94 -11.14 7.04 4.70
C ASN A 94 -12.65 6.97 4.41
N THR A 95 -13.12 7.49 3.26
CA THR A 95 -14.50 7.41 2.78
C THR A 95 -14.55 6.83 1.37
N ASP A 96 -14.41 7.66 0.35
CA ASP A 96 -14.64 7.27 -1.05
C ASP A 96 -13.69 6.18 -1.53
N PHE A 97 -12.38 6.33 -1.25
CA PHE A 97 -11.40 5.30 -1.61
C PHE A 97 -11.64 3.99 -0.84
N TYR A 98 -11.80 4.09 0.49
CA TYR A 98 -12.04 2.92 1.35
C TYR A 98 -13.27 2.13 0.92
N ASP A 99 -14.36 2.83 0.61
CA ASP A 99 -15.61 2.19 0.19
C ASP A 99 -15.53 1.61 -1.22
N ALA A 100 -14.80 2.26 -2.12
CA ALA A 100 -14.61 1.78 -3.48
C ALA A 100 -13.63 0.59 -3.56
N ALA A 101 -12.57 0.61 -2.73
CA ALA A 101 -11.45 -0.33 -2.87
C ALA A 101 -11.68 -1.66 -2.13
N PHE A 102 -12.51 -1.70 -1.08
CA PHE A 102 -12.61 -2.87 -0.22
C PHE A 102 -14.05 -3.32 -0.03
N ASN A 103 -14.31 -4.62 -0.24
CA ASN A 103 -15.58 -5.24 0.10
C ASN A 103 -15.72 -5.50 1.62
N ASP A 104 -16.92 -5.90 2.08
CA ASP A 104 -17.21 -6.09 3.50
C ASP A 104 -16.31 -7.14 4.19
N THR A 105 -15.86 -8.17 3.46
CA THR A 105 -14.96 -9.20 3.99
C THR A 105 -13.53 -8.64 4.15
N GLU A 106 -13.04 -7.92 3.15
CA GLU A 106 -11.73 -7.30 3.18
C GLU A 106 -11.66 -6.21 4.26
N LYS A 107 -12.71 -5.41 4.42
CA LYS A 107 -12.83 -4.40 5.47
C LYS A 107 -12.66 -4.97 6.89
N GLN A 108 -13.06 -6.23 7.12
CA GLN A 108 -12.86 -6.90 8.42
C GLN A 108 -11.38 -7.21 8.72
N GLY A 109 -10.55 -7.35 7.70
CA GLY A 109 -9.12 -7.58 7.83
C GLY A 109 -8.31 -6.29 8.01
N ILE A 110 -8.87 -5.13 7.67
CA ILE A 110 -8.17 -3.84 7.78
C ILE A 110 -8.22 -3.34 9.22
N VAL A 111 -7.07 -2.90 9.73
CA VAL A 111 -6.94 -2.40 11.10
C VAL A 111 -6.90 -0.88 11.10
N THR A 112 -7.84 -0.25 11.80
CA THR A 112 -7.78 1.19 12.07
C THR A 112 -6.65 1.48 13.05
N LYS A 113 -5.72 2.36 12.68
CA LYS A 113 -4.56 2.72 13.49
C LYS A 113 -4.64 4.15 14.01
N GLU A 114 -4.22 4.31 15.26
CA GLU A 114 -3.87 5.63 15.74
C GLU A 114 -2.50 6.02 15.19
N LEU A 115 -2.47 7.11 14.41
CA LEU A 115 -1.27 7.63 13.78
C LEU A 115 -0.84 8.91 14.50
N GLU A 116 0.42 8.92 14.92
CA GLU A 116 1.07 10.14 15.40
C GLU A 116 1.40 11.04 14.22
N ASN A 117 1.00 12.30 14.30
CA ASN A 117 1.24 13.30 13.27
C ASN A 117 2.11 14.43 13.81
N TRP A 118 3.24 14.68 13.16
CA TRP A 118 4.17 15.70 13.62
C TRP A 118 3.55 17.11 13.63
N LYS A 119 3.51 17.75 14.82
CA LYS A 119 2.89 19.06 15.06
C LYS A 119 1.41 19.15 14.62
N ASP A 120 0.70 18.05 14.71
CA ASP A 120 -0.71 17.91 14.47
C ASP A 120 -1.30 16.97 15.53
N VAL A 121 -2.62 16.83 15.59
CA VAL A 121 -3.28 15.87 16.47
C VAL A 121 -3.16 14.47 15.89
N ASN A 122 -3.14 13.45 16.77
CA ASN A 122 -3.21 12.06 16.36
C ASN A 122 -4.53 11.78 15.64
N THR A 123 -4.50 10.90 14.66
CA THR A 123 -5.69 10.52 13.89
C THR A 123 -5.93 9.02 13.96
N GLN A 124 -7.21 8.63 13.86
CA GLN A 124 -7.60 7.24 13.67
C GLN A 124 -7.87 7.04 12.18
N ASP A 125 -7.03 6.26 11.51
CA ASP A 125 -7.10 6.08 10.06
C ASP A 125 -7.18 4.60 9.69
N THR A 126 -8.09 4.27 8.78
CA THR A 126 -8.23 2.95 8.15
C THR A 126 -7.33 2.88 6.92
N VAL A 127 -7.30 3.95 6.15
CA VAL A 127 -6.39 4.16 5.02
C VAL A 127 -5.59 5.44 5.26
N SER A 128 -4.28 5.37 5.11
CA SER A 128 -3.39 6.51 5.32
C SER A 128 -2.40 6.68 4.17
N LEU A 129 -1.50 7.62 4.34
CA LEU A 129 -0.24 7.72 3.61
C LEU A 129 0.91 7.49 4.60
N LEU A 130 2.08 7.14 4.11
CA LEU A 130 3.29 7.12 4.95
C LEU A 130 3.65 8.55 5.37
N ASP A 131 4.27 8.67 6.53
CA ASP A 131 4.92 9.92 6.91
C ASP A 131 6.37 10.01 6.38
N ASN A 132 7.05 11.11 6.72
CA ASN A 132 8.42 11.35 6.28
C ASN A 132 9.41 10.31 6.81
N ASP A 133 9.26 9.88 8.04
CA ASP A 133 10.20 8.97 8.69
C ASP A 133 9.92 7.53 8.28
N GLU A 134 8.66 7.13 8.15
CA GLU A 134 8.26 5.86 7.54
C GLU A 134 8.78 5.74 6.12
N ALA A 135 8.60 6.78 5.29
CA ALA A 135 9.10 6.80 3.93
C ALA A 135 10.64 6.72 3.82
N LYS A 136 11.38 7.15 4.84
CA LYS A 136 12.84 7.07 4.87
C LYS A 136 13.36 5.75 5.41
N THR A 137 12.66 5.16 6.39
CA THR A 137 13.14 4.03 7.18
C THR A 137 12.61 2.67 6.74
N LEU A 138 11.41 2.63 6.11
CA LEU A 138 10.78 1.39 5.66
C LEU A 138 11.22 0.93 4.25
N PHE A 139 12.07 1.70 3.59
CA PHE A 139 12.67 1.35 2.31
C PHE A 139 14.19 1.37 2.42
N GLU A 140 14.85 0.41 1.78
CA GLU A 140 16.30 0.30 1.86
C GLU A 140 17.01 1.50 1.22
N ASN A 141 16.44 2.03 0.14
CA ASN A 141 17.06 3.11 -0.63
C ASN A 141 16.05 3.95 -1.41
N HIS A 142 16.54 4.94 -2.15
CA HIS A 142 15.70 5.82 -2.97
C HIS A 142 14.95 5.08 -4.08
N ALA A 143 15.58 4.08 -4.72
CA ALA A 143 14.99 3.36 -5.83
C ALA A 143 13.76 2.55 -5.37
N ASP A 144 13.78 2.01 -4.16
CA ASP A 144 12.67 1.26 -3.59
C ASP A 144 11.41 2.09 -3.33
N ARG A 145 11.57 3.42 -3.20
CA ARG A 145 10.45 4.36 -3.08
C ARG A 145 9.83 4.74 -4.42
N MET A 146 10.56 4.51 -5.52
CA MET A 146 10.05 4.84 -6.85
C MET A 146 8.82 3.97 -7.17
N THR A 147 7.85 4.56 -7.84
CA THR A 147 6.67 3.88 -8.36
C THR A 147 6.21 4.60 -9.63
N VAL A 148 5.39 3.93 -10.42
CA VAL A 148 4.72 4.52 -11.57
C VAL A 148 3.24 4.72 -11.26
N PRO A 149 2.59 5.75 -11.84
CA PRO A 149 1.14 5.91 -11.73
C PRO A 149 0.45 4.89 -12.63
N THR A 150 -0.73 4.43 -12.22
CA THR A 150 -1.62 3.62 -13.05
C THR A 150 -2.16 4.44 -14.24
N ALA A 151 -2.72 3.78 -15.26
CA ALA A 151 -3.34 4.49 -16.37
C ALA A 151 -4.52 5.35 -15.90
N TYR A 152 -5.29 4.86 -14.92
CA TYR A 152 -6.35 5.62 -14.27
C TYR A 152 -5.80 6.86 -13.55
N ALA A 153 -4.77 6.73 -12.72
CA ALA A 153 -4.14 7.87 -12.05
C ALA A 153 -3.64 8.93 -13.05
N ILE A 154 -3.09 8.51 -14.19
CA ILE A 154 -2.68 9.42 -15.28
C ILE A 154 -3.90 10.15 -15.84
N ALA A 155 -5.00 9.45 -16.07
CA ALA A 155 -6.25 10.04 -16.55
C ALA A 155 -6.85 11.03 -15.54
N GLN A 156 -6.66 10.80 -14.22
CA GLN A 156 -7.01 11.75 -13.16
C GLN A 156 -6.03 12.93 -13.04
N GLY A 157 -4.92 12.94 -13.75
CA GLY A 157 -4.00 14.07 -13.83
C GLY A 157 -2.62 13.85 -13.21
N ALA A 158 -2.30 12.61 -12.78
CA ALA A 158 -1.01 12.29 -12.21
C ALA A 158 0.15 12.71 -13.13
N TRP A 159 1.08 13.48 -12.57
CA TRP A 159 2.26 13.89 -13.32
C TRP A 159 3.35 12.83 -13.26
N GLN A 160 3.91 12.53 -14.42
CA GLN A 160 5.05 11.64 -14.54
C GLN A 160 6.35 12.43 -14.64
N SER A 161 7.35 12.03 -13.88
CA SER A 161 8.68 12.62 -13.93
C SER A 161 9.29 12.48 -15.32
N GLN A 162 9.90 13.57 -15.82
CA GLN A 162 10.52 13.59 -17.14
C GLN A 162 12.05 13.43 -17.08
N LYS A 163 12.66 13.87 -15.99
CA LYS A 163 14.13 13.98 -15.89
C LYS A 163 14.72 13.00 -14.87
N TYR A 164 14.17 12.99 -13.67
CA TYR A 164 14.69 12.15 -12.57
C TYR A 164 13.71 11.01 -12.31
N GLY A 165 14.04 9.80 -12.77
CA GLY A 165 13.13 8.67 -12.82
C GLY A 165 12.01 8.89 -13.85
N PRO A 166 12.32 8.89 -15.18
CA PRO A 166 11.31 9.11 -16.22
C PRO A 166 10.17 8.10 -16.10
N GLY A 167 8.93 8.59 -16.19
CA GLY A 167 7.72 7.78 -16.03
C GLY A 167 7.27 7.59 -14.58
N ASN A 168 8.13 7.86 -13.58
CA ASN A 168 7.78 7.67 -12.18
C ASN A 168 6.80 8.73 -11.67
N ALA A 169 5.92 8.31 -10.76
CA ALA A 169 5.02 9.18 -10.03
C ALA A 169 5.77 10.03 -9.00
N GLN A 170 5.20 11.18 -8.67
CA GLN A 170 5.47 11.90 -7.44
C GLN A 170 4.24 11.72 -6.54
N TRP A 171 4.41 11.30 -5.30
CA TRP A 171 3.30 10.88 -4.47
C TRP A 171 3.35 11.51 -3.06
N TRP A 172 2.16 11.85 -2.54
CA TRP A 172 2.00 12.49 -1.26
C TRP A 172 2.46 11.62 -0.09
N LEU A 173 3.00 12.30 0.93
CA LEU A 173 3.15 11.80 2.29
C LEU A 173 2.15 12.49 3.20
N ARG A 174 1.77 11.88 4.34
CA ARG A 174 0.84 12.52 5.28
C ARG A 174 1.46 13.70 6.04
N SER A 175 2.78 13.80 6.10
CA SER A 175 3.46 14.91 6.77
C SER A 175 3.29 16.21 5.99
N HIS A 176 3.03 17.30 6.69
CA HIS A 176 3.08 18.63 6.10
C HIS A 176 4.53 19.14 6.04
N SER A 177 4.77 20.21 5.28
CA SER A 177 6.06 20.89 5.30
C SER A 177 6.29 21.55 6.66
N TRP A 178 7.52 21.44 7.17
CA TRP A 178 7.89 22.06 8.46
C TRP A 178 7.97 23.59 8.39
N GLU A 179 8.22 24.15 7.20
CA GLU A 179 8.32 25.60 6.99
C GLU A 179 6.97 26.24 6.67
N GLU A 180 6.18 25.56 5.82
CA GLU A 180 4.98 26.13 5.23
C GLU A 180 3.82 25.12 5.29
N LYS A 181 2.89 25.30 6.23
CA LYS A 181 1.76 24.40 6.44
C LYS A 181 0.74 24.33 5.28
N HIS A 182 0.86 25.18 4.25
CA HIS A 182 0.12 25.07 3.00
C HIS A 182 0.87 24.24 1.94
N ARG A 183 1.87 23.49 2.39
CA ARG A 183 2.62 22.53 1.58
C ARG A 183 2.67 21.19 2.29
N GLY A 184 2.36 20.13 1.54
CA GLY A 184 2.56 18.74 1.95
C GLY A 184 3.94 18.23 1.57
N ALA A 185 4.44 17.26 2.34
CA ALA A 185 5.61 16.50 1.96
C ALA A 185 5.25 15.46 0.88
N TYR A 186 6.21 15.06 0.06
CA TYR A 186 6.00 14.09 -1.01
C TYR A 186 7.28 13.35 -1.37
N VAL A 187 7.16 12.23 -2.04
CA VAL A 187 8.28 11.52 -2.66
C VAL A 187 8.39 11.95 -4.12
N ALA A 188 9.58 12.41 -4.51
CA ALA A 188 9.87 12.79 -5.89
C ALA A 188 10.00 11.56 -6.81
N GLY A 189 9.90 11.73 -8.13
CA GLY A 189 10.08 10.65 -9.10
C GLY A 189 11.45 9.96 -9.04
N SER A 190 12.44 10.59 -8.42
CA SER A 190 13.75 10.00 -8.10
C SER A 190 13.77 9.17 -6.81
N GLY A 191 12.65 9.05 -6.11
CA GLY A 191 12.56 8.39 -4.80
C GLY A 191 13.05 9.24 -3.62
N GLY A 192 13.45 10.48 -3.84
CA GLY A 192 13.85 11.40 -2.77
C GLY A 192 12.65 11.92 -1.98
N VAL A 193 12.73 11.88 -0.64
CA VAL A 193 11.70 12.44 0.26
C VAL A 193 11.87 13.95 0.34
N MET A 194 10.85 14.70 -0.06
CA MET A 194 10.81 16.15 -0.11
C MET A 194 9.99 16.68 1.07
N THR A 195 10.67 17.20 2.07
CA THR A 195 10.06 17.62 3.36
C THR A 195 9.93 19.13 3.53
N CYS A 196 10.59 19.92 2.69
CA CYS A 196 10.58 21.39 2.75
C CYS A 196 10.16 21.98 1.40
N GLY A 197 9.41 23.06 1.50
CA GLY A 197 8.75 23.67 0.35
C GLY A 197 9.61 24.69 -0.36
N GLY A 198 10.45 24.31 -1.27
CA GLY A 198 11.12 25.26 -2.18
C GLY A 198 10.50 25.35 -3.56
N ASN A 199 9.58 24.46 -3.90
CA ASN A 199 8.97 24.39 -5.23
C ASN A 199 7.44 24.33 -5.16
N SER A 200 6.78 24.60 -6.27
CA SER A 200 5.32 24.58 -6.38
C SER A 200 4.70 23.18 -6.27
N MET A 201 5.50 22.13 -6.38
CA MET A 201 4.97 20.75 -6.41
C MET A 201 4.31 20.35 -5.09
N GLY A 202 4.89 20.71 -3.95
CA GLY A 202 4.33 20.40 -2.64
C GLY A 202 3.15 21.28 -2.20
N ARG A 203 2.62 22.18 -3.03
CA ARG A 203 1.41 22.95 -2.67
C ARG A 203 0.26 21.99 -2.42
N VAL A 204 -0.46 22.21 -1.32
CA VAL A 204 -1.56 21.32 -0.89
C VAL A 204 -2.69 21.22 -1.92
N ASP A 205 -2.91 22.24 -2.74
CA ASP A 205 -3.92 22.27 -3.81
C ASP A 205 -3.43 21.70 -5.15
N ASN A 206 -2.25 21.07 -5.18
CA ASN A 206 -1.71 20.47 -6.39
C ASN A 206 -2.34 19.11 -6.65
N ALA A 207 -3.29 19.05 -7.57
CA ALA A 207 -3.98 17.83 -7.98
C ALA A 207 -3.15 16.91 -8.90
N ARG A 208 -1.87 17.21 -9.15
CA ARG A 208 -1.00 16.42 -10.04
C ARG A 208 -0.07 15.46 -9.31
N LEU A 209 -0.03 15.52 -7.98
CA LEU A 209 0.66 14.54 -7.16
C LEU A 209 -0.24 13.32 -6.97
N SER A 210 0.39 12.17 -7.08
CA SER A 210 -0.31 10.90 -7.00
C SER A 210 -0.60 10.49 -5.56
N VAL A 211 -1.59 9.63 -5.41
CA VAL A 211 -1.94 8.97 -4.16
C VAL A 211 -1.40 7.54 -4.19
N ARG A 212 -0.61 7.20 -3.19
CA ARG A 212 -0.07 5.85 -2.94
C ARG A 212 -0.49 5.42 -1.55
N PRO A 213 -1.68 4.80 -1.41
CA PRO A 213 -2.26 4.48 -0.11
C PRO A 213 -1.42 3.49 0.68
N ALA A 214 -1.53 3.57 2.01
CA ALA A 214 -1.00 2.60 2.97
C ALA A 214 -2.12 2.13 3.91
N ILE A 215 -2.13 0.84 4.24
CA ILE A 215 -3.11 0.21 5.14
C ILE A 215 -2.41 -0.75 6.09
N TYR A 216 -3.00 -0.96 7.26
CA TYR A 216 -2.66 -2.09 8.12
C TYR A 216 -3.69 -3.20 7.94
N VAL A 217 -3.23 -4.43 7.73
CA VAL A 217 -4.08 -5.61 7.55
C VAL A 217 -3.59 -6.71 8.50
N THR A 218 -4.51 -7.47 9.09
CA THR A 218 -4.13 -8.64 9.88
C THR A 218 -3.47 -9.69 8.99
N THR A 219 -2.42 -10.34 9.47
CA THR A 219 -1.75 -11.42 8.71
C THR A 219 -2.70 -12.56 8.38
N ASP A 220 -3.62 -12.90 9.29
CA ASP A 220 -4.65 -13.93 9.08
C ASP A 220 -5.55 -13.62 7.86
N ALA A 221 -5.90 -12.34 7.66
CA ALA A 221 -6.72 -11.94 6.51
C ALA A 221 -5.96 -12.08 5.18
N LEU A 222 -4.66 -11.78 5.17
CA LEU A 222 -3.80 -11.93 3.98
C LEU A 222 -3.59 -13.41 3.65
N GLU A 223 -3.32 -14.25 4.65
CA GLU A 223 -3.15 -15.69 4.48
C GLU A 223 -4.43 -16.38 3.99
N ALA A 224 -5.59 -15.95 4.48
CA ALA A 224 -6.89 -16.48 4.03
C ALA A 224 -7.18 -16.18 2.55
N LEU A 225 -6.63 -15.11 1.97
CA LEU A 225 -6.76 -14.79 0.55
C LEU A 225 -5.76 -15.58 -0.32
N ALA A 226 -4.57 -15.85 0.18
CA ALA A 226 -3.54 -16.63 -0.53
C ALA A 226 -3.93 -18.10 -0.77
N THR A 227 -4.93 -18.60 -0.04
CA THR A 227 -5.42 -20.00 -0.12
C THR A 227 -6.61 -20.20 -1.05
N LYS A 228 -7.12 -19.16 -1.70
CA LYS A 228 -8.23 -19.21 -2.66
C LYS A 228 -7.75 -19.17 -4.09
#